data_f018826741ebb28b27b564eb0c6a3d0f
#
_entry.id   f018826741ebb28b27b564eb0c6a3d0f
#
_cell.length_a   1.000
_cell.length_b   1.000
_cell.length_c   1.000
_cell.angle_alpha   90.00
_cell.angle_beta   90.00
_cell.angle_gamma   90.00
#
_symmetry.space_group_name_H-M   'P 1'
#
loop_
_entity.id
_entity.type
_entity.pdbx_description
1 polymer ?
#
loop_
_entity_poly.entity_id
_entity_poly.type
_entity_poly.pdbx_seq_one_letter_code
_entity_poly.pdbx_strand_id
1 'polypeptide(L)'
;RAKNPHDGGNTVIKRTLVARSGNRFKLNDGLRKNLWLSGNPTAATLFPILNCEHVKHVAIENITLDGNRANNENLNGNYAGCIFAQDCSWLTFRNVEARNYNGDGMSWQICHDVVVENCHSHDHNGLGLHPGSGSQRPVMRGNKLERNNIGIFFCWGVRHGIAENNINIENDIGISIGHRDTDNFILNNDVLRSKKGGIVFRPDNRGKDFGPHRNRVEKNRIIDSGNEAGIGVEVRGNIRDITLKANEIRETRGAQQRVGVHVGEETKDVKLIDNKIEGFKTPVVREKK
;
A
#
# COMPACT_ATOMS: atom_id res chain seq x y z
N ARG A 1 -0.18 23.94 -0.54
CA ARG A 1 0.97 23.15 -0.99
C ARG A 1 1.94 24.04 -1.76
N ALA A 2 3.22 23.82 -1.60
CA ALA A 2 4.25 24.44 -2.43
C ALA A 2 5.42 23.48 -2.62
N LYS A 3 6.14 23.59 -3.74
CA LYS A 3 7.42 22.91 -3.93
C LYS A 3 8.46 23.57 -3.00
N ASN A 4 9.22 22.76 -2.29
CA ASN A 4 10.34 23.24 -1.47
C ASN A 4 11.57 23.43 -2.39
N PRO A 5 12.10 24.63 -2.55
CA PRO A 5 13.24 24.87 -3.44
C PRO A 5 14.55 24.27 -2.92
N HIS A 6 14.64 23.89 -1.65
CA HIS A 6 15.86 23.36 -1.04
C HIS A 6 16.02 21.86 -1.18
N ASP A 7 14.93 21.10 -1.20
CA ASP A 7 14.96 19.63 -1.28
C ASP A 7 14.16 19.07 -2.46
N GLY A 8 13.49 19.93 -3.22
CA GLY A 8 12.64 19.54 -4.35
C GLY A 8 11.34 18.85 -3.97
N GLY A 9 11.10 18.59 -2.68
CA GLY A 9 9.90 17.97 -2.16
C GLY A 9 8.70 18.91 -2.13
N ASN A 10 7.51 18.35 -1.90
CA ASN A 10 6.30 19.14 -1.71
C ASN A 10 6.04 19.39 -0.23
N THR A 11 5.96 20.67 0.16
CA THR A 11 5.45 21.05 1.48
C THR A 11 3.93 21.14 1.40
N VAL A 12 3.24 20.31 2.17
CA VAL A 12 1.79 20.32 2.33
C VAL A 12 1.44 20.76 3.75
N ILE A 13 0.53 21.72 3.88
CA ILE A 13 0.02 22.18 5.16
C ILE A 13 -1.50 22.07 5.13
N LYS A 14 -2.05 21.25 6.00
CA LYS A 14 -3.48 21.05 6.17
C LYS A 14 -4.04 22.08 7.15
N ARG A 15 -5.11 22.78 6.80
CA ARG A 15 -5.80 23.76 7.66
C ARG A 15 -7.29 23.77 7.33
N THR A 16 -8.08 24.11 8.32
CA THR A 16 -9.51 24.33 8.13
C THR A 16 -9.77 25.79 7.81
N LEU A 17 -10.53 26.04 6.74
CA LEU A 17 -11.03 27.37 6.42
C LEU A 17 -12.21 27.68 7.34
N VAL A 18 -12.07 28.68 8.21
CA VAL A 18 -13.10 29.04 9.19
C VAL A 18 -13.91 30.28 8.81
N ALA A 19 -13.39 31.15 7.93
CA ALA A 19 -14.12 32.30 7.41
C ALA A 19 -13.53 32.79 6.09
N ARG A 20 -14.36 33.51 5.31
CA ARG A 20 -13.96 34.17 4.06
C ARG A 20 -14.56 35.58 3.98
N SER A 21 -13.78 36.53 3.51
CA SER A 21 -14.25 37.89 3.16
C SER A 21 -13.54 38.33 1.87
N GLY A 22 -14.25 38.35 0.76
CA GLY A 22 -13.67 38.56 -0.57
C GLY A 22 -12.58 37.53 -0.91
N ASN A 23 -11.36 38.02 -1.13
CA ASN A 23 -10.17 37.18 -1.39
C ASN A 23 -9.32 36.88 -0.13
N ARG A 24 -9.84 37.22 1.05
CA ARG A 24 -9.18 36.91 2.32
C ARG A 24 -9.81 35.68 2.96
N PHE A 25 -8.96 34.78 3.41
CA PHE A 25 -9.36 33.50 4.00
C PHE A 25 -8.77 33.40 5.40
N LYS A 26 -9.60 33.11 6.40
CA LYS A 26 -9.17 32.86 7.76
C LYS A 26 -9.04 31.35 7.98
N LEU A 27 -7.89 30.93 8.43
CA LEU A 27 -7.61 29.54 8.79
C LEU A 27 -7.75 29.35 10.30
N ASN A 28 -8.02 28.10 10.73
CA ASN A 28 -8.12 27.73 12.14
C ASN A 28 -6.79 27.90 12.89
N ASP A 29 -5.65 27.90 12.20
CA ASP A 29 -4.32 28.04 12.79
C ASP A 29 -3.33 28.62 11.76
N GLY A 30 -2.17 29.13 12.22
CA GLY A 30 -1.09 29.59 11.36
C GLY A 30 -0.46 28.47 10.52
N LEU A 31 0.17 28.83 9.42
CA LEU A 31 0.79 27.83 8.54
C LEU A 31 1.97 27.11 9.20
N ARG A 32 2.70 27.77 10.11
CA ARG A 32 3.83 27.22 10.89
C ARG A 32 5.00 26.64 10.09
N LYS A 33 4.93 26.69 8.76
CA LYS A 33 5.99 26.32 7.83
C LYS A 33 6.03 27.30 6.68
N ASN A 34 7.19 27.48 6.11
CA ASN A 34 7.33 28.32 4.93
C ASN A 34 6.70 27.67 3.71
N LEU A 35 5.93 28.45 2.98
CA LEU A 35 5.51 28.14 1.62
C LEU A 35 6.19 29.14 0.70
N TRP A 36 7.22 28.68 0.02
CA TRP A 36 8.07 29.52 -0.83
C TRP A 36 7.31 29.97 -2.08
N LEU A 37 7.31 31.25 -2.38
CA LEU A 37 6.67 31.78 -3.59
C LEU A 37 7.25 31.17 -4.86
N SER A 38 8.56 30.94 -4.89
CA SER A 38 9.26 30.24 -5.96
C SER A 38 8.78 28.78 -6.18
N GLY A 39 8.14 28.21 -5.17
CA GLY A 39 7.53 26.88 -5.23
C GLY A 39 6.08 26.85 -5.72
N ASN A 40 5.57 27.96 -6.28
CA ASN A 40 4.20 28.10 -6.79
C ASN A 40 3.16 27.61 -5.77
N PRO A 41 2.99 28.29 -4.61
CA PRO A 41 2.06 27.87 -3.59
C PRO A 41 0.62 27.88 -4.09
N THR A 42 -0.07 26.78 -3.81
CA THR A 42 -1.48 26.63 -4.16
C THR A 42 -2.29 26.30 -2.92
N ALA A 43 -3.53 26.77 -2.88
CA ALA A 43 -4.54 26.33 -1.94
C ALA A 43 -5.60 25.52 -2.70
N ALA A 44 -5.95 24.37 -2.14
CA ALA A 44 -6.94 23.49 -2.72
C ALA A 44 -7.77 22.85 -1.62
N THR A 45 -8.97 22.38 -1.93
CA THR A 45 -9.75 21.59 -1.00
C THR A 45 -9.00 20.28 -0.71
N LEU A 46 -9.17 19.76 0.50
CA LEU A 46 -8.62 18.45 0.85
C LEU A 46 -9.44 17.35 0.19
N PHE A 47 -8.81 16.30 -0.16
CA PHE A 47 -9.11 15.44 -1.28
C PHE A 47 -9.82 14.14 -1.03
N PRO A 48 -9.81 13.53 0.18
CA PRO A 48 -10.62 12.35 0.38
C PRO A 48 -12.06 12.66 0.02
N ILE A 49 -12.72 11.73 -0.66
CA ILE A 49 -14.16 11.83 -0.84
C ILE A 49 -14.83 11.66 0.54
N LEU A 50 -14.32 10.69 1.31
CA LEU A 50 -14.69 10.51 2.71
C LEU A 50 -13.45 10.64 3.60
N ASN A 51 -13.53 11.48 4.62
CA ASN A 51 -12.47 11.71 5.59
C ASN A 51 -12.94 11.38 7.01
N CYS A 52 -12.19 10.54 7.71
CA CYS A 52 -12.42 10.17 9.10
C CYS A 52 -11.20 10.57 9.93
N GLU A 53 -11.36 11.45 10.90
CA GLU A 53 -10.28 11.84 11.81
C GLU A 53 -10.74 11.78 13.27
N HIS A 54 -9.95 11.15 14.13
CA HIS A 54 -10.18 11.04 15.57
C HIS A 54 -11.54 10.42 15.94
N VAL A 55 -12.05 9.48 15.13
CA VAL A 55 -13.35 8.83 15.36
C VAL A 55 -13.18 7.34 15.65
N LYS A 56 -14.20 6.75 16.26
CA LYS A 56 -14.24 5.32 16.60
C LYS A 56 -15.59 4.74 16.24
N HIS A 57 -15.59 3.41 15.97
CA HIS A 57 -16.82 2.65 15.72
C HIS A 57 -17.65 3.21 14.55
N VAL A 58 -16.97 3.49 13.43
CA VAL A 58 -17.61 3.97 12.20
C VAL A 58 -17.63 2.85 11.17
N ALA A 59 -18.76 2.63 10.54
CA ALA A 59 -18.91 1.76 9.38
C ALA A 59 -19.24 2.58 8.13
N ILE A 60 -18.56 2.28 7.02
CA ILE A 60 -18.85 2.78 5.68
C ILE A 60 -19.17 1.57 4.82
N GLU A 61 -20.39 1.49 4.35
CA GLU A 61 -20.90 0.27 3.73
C GLU A 61 -21.76 0.55 2.50
N ASN A 62 -21.72 -0.37 1.53
CA ASN A 62 -22.64 -0.42 0.38
C ASN A 62 -22.68 0.89 -0.43
N ILE A 63 -21.51 1.47 -0.73
CA ILE A 63 -21.38 2.73 -1.47
C ILE A 63 -20.32 2.62 -2.55
N THR A 64 -20.53 3.32 -3.67
CA THR A 64 -19.52 3.53 -4.70
C THR A 64 -18.96 4.95 -4.59
N LEU A 65 -17.64 5.06 -4.56
CA LEU A 65 -16.88 6.31 -4.52
C LEU A 65 -16.06 6.43 -5.80
N ASP A 66 -16.40 7.41 -6.64
CA ASP A 66 -15.68 7.69 -7.88
C ASP A 66 -14.84 8.95 -7.73
N GLY A 67 -13.53 8.81 -7.86
CA GLY A 67 -12.56 9.89 -7.67
C GLY A 67 -12.43 10.83 -8.86
N ASN A 68 -13.11 10.56 -9.99
CA ASN A 68 -13.08 11.42 -11.19
C ASN A 68 -11.64 11.80 -11.62
N ARG A 69 -10.76 10.80 -11.66
CA ARG A 69 -9.30 10.95 -11.83
C ARG A 69 -8.91 11.84 -13.01
N ALA A 70 -9.64 11.76 -14.10
CA ALA A 70 -9.34 12.51 -15.31
C ALA A 70 -9.45 14.04 -15.12
N ASN A 71 -10.25 14.50 -14.16
CA ASN A 71 -10.53 15.91 -13.91
C ASN A 71 -9.94 16.44 -12.59
N ASN A 72 -9.15 15.62 -11.88
CA ASN A 72 -8.54 15.99 -10.60
C ASN A 72 -7.02 15.95 -10.68
N GLU A 73 -6.35 16.87 -9.94
CA GLU A 73 -4.89 16.81 -9.81
C GLU A 73 -4.43 15.51 -9.13
N ASN A 74 -3.28 15.02 -9.57
CA ASN A 74 -2.57 13.98 -8.84
C ASN A 74 -1.91 14.60 -7.62
N LEU A 75 -2.32 14.16 -6.45
CA LEU A 75 -1.73 14.54 -5.18
C LEU A 75 -1.01 13.34 -4.59
N ASN A 76 0.29 13.39 -4.74
CA ASN A 76 1.13 12.42 -4.07
C ASN A 76 1.10 12.65 -2.55
N GLY A 77 0.90 11.58 -1.79
CA GLY A 77 1.08 11.58 -0.34
C GLY A 77 -0.02 10.86 0.44
N ASN A 78 0.30 10.63 1.71
CA ASN A 78 -0.50 9.90 2.69
C ASN A 78 -1.81 10.61 3.10
N TYR A 79 -2.32 11.53 2.29
CA TYR A 79 -3.48 12.36 2.62
C TYR A 79 -4.56 12.31 1.55
N ALA A 80 -4.41 11.44 0.57
CA ALA A 80 -5.29 11.37 -0.58
C ALA A 80 -5.79 9.95 -0.80
N GLY A 81 -7.07 9.74 -0.68
CA GLY A 81 -7.78 8.50 -0.96
C GLY A 81 -9.26 8.73 -1.22
N CYS A 82 -9.95 7.81 -1.87
CA CYS A 82 -11.41 7.85 -1.86
C CYS A 82 -11.90 7.86 -0.42
N ILE A 83 -11.34 6.99 0.43
CA ILE A 83 -11.48 7.04 1.88
C ILE A 83 -10.11 7.34 2.49
N PHE A 84 -10.03 8.31 3.37
CA PHE A 84 -8.88 8.56 4.21
C PHE A 84 -9.28 8.58 5.68
N ALA A 85 -8.59 7.79 6.50
CA ALA A 85 -8.78 7.78 7.94
C ALA A 85 -7.46 8.08 8.67
N GLN A 86 -7.53 8.86 9.74
CA GLN A 86 -6.36 9.15 10.58
C GLN A 86 -6.73 9.17 12.06
N ASP A 87 -5.90 8.51 12.88
CA ASP A 87 -6.06 8.43 14.33
C ASP A 87 -7.48 7.92 14.72
N CYS A 88 -7.87 6.82 14.11
CA CYS A 88 -9.18 6.19 14.28
C CYS A 88 -9.03 4.77 14.84
N SER A 89 -10.13 4.24 15.39
CA SER A 89 -10.17 2.84 15.84
C SER A 89 -11.52 2.21 15.56
N TRP A 90 -11.52 0.88 15.33
CA TRP A 90 -12.72 0.09 15.07
C TRP A 90 -13.52 0.63 13.89
N LEU A 91 -12.83 0.85 12.76
CA LEU A 91 -13.49 1.20 11.52
C LEU A 91 -13.84 -0.06 10.72
N THR A 92 -14.94 -0.02 10.02
CA THR A 92 -15.34 -1.08 9.07
C THR A 92 -15.66 -0.47 7.72
N PHE A 93 -14.99 -0.95 6.66
CA PHE A 93 -15.34 -0.67 5.27
C PHE A 93 -15.83 -1.97 4.66
N ARG A 94 -17.09 -2.04 4.24
CA ARG A 94 -17.72 -3.26 3.72
C ARG A 94 -18.50 -2.99 2.45
N ASN A 95 -18.33 -3.84 1.44
CA ASN A 95 -19.03 -3.72 0.16
C ASN A 95 -18.89 -2.32 -0.45
N VAL A 96 -17.70 -1.70 -0.33
CA VAL A 96 -17.39 -0.39 -0.89
C VAL A 96 -16.67 -0.57 -2.21
N GLU A 97 -17.15 0.08 -3.26
CA GLU A 97 -16.39 0.27 -4.48
C GLU A 97 -15.69 1.63 -4.43
N ALA A 98 -14.36 1.65 -4.47
CA ALA A 98 -13.54 2.85 -4.61
C ALA A 98 -12.83 2.80 -5.97
N ARG A 99 -13.01 3.83 -6.80
CA ARG A 99 -12.47 3.81 -8.17
C ARG A 99 -12.02 5.16 -8.69
N ASN A 100 -11.18 5.12 -9.72
CA ASN A 100 -10.79 6.29 -10.51
C ASN A 100 -10.26 7.46 -9.65
N TYR A 101 -9.34 7.22 -8.72
CA TYR A 101 -8.81 8.28 -7.87
C TYR A 101 -7.35 8.61 -8.19
N ASN A 102 -6.99 9.89 -8.09
CA ASN A 102 -5.62 10.40 -8.19
C ASN A 102 -4.90 10.33 -6.82
N GLY A 103 -4.70 9.14 -6.32
CA GLY A 103 -4.14 8.80 -5.03
C GLY A 103 -4.56 7.39 -4.67
N ASP A 104 -4.77 7.12 -3.40
CA ASP A 104 -5.13 5.79 -2.91
C ASP A 104 -6.65 5.53 -3.00
N GLY A 105 -7.05 4.27 -3.07
CA GLY A 105 -8.44 3.88 -2.92
C GLY A 105 -8.92 4.06 -1.47
N MET A 106 -8.37 3.25 -0.56
CA MET A 106 -8.68 3.33 0.86
C MET A 106 -7.39 3.39 1.67
N SER A 107 -7.17 4.47 2.40
CA SER A 107 -5.96 4.72 3.18
C SER A 107 -6.32 5.04 4.63
N TRP A 108 -5.58 4.46 5.57
CA TRP A 108 -5.73 4.76 6.99
C TRP A 108 -4.38 4.81 7.69
N GLN A 109 -4.17 5.87 8.47
CA GLN A 109 -2.92 6.18 9.14
C GLN A 109 -3.13 6.24 10.65
N ILE A 110 -2.24 5.66 11.43
CA ILE A 110 -2.33 5.66 12.90
C ILE A 110 -3.70 5.10 13.36
N CYS A 111 -4.22 4.11 12.66
CA CYS A 111 -5.52 3.53 12.96
C CYS A 111 -5.39 2.12 13.53
N HIS A 112 -6.27 1.78 14.46
CA HIS A 112 -6.27 0.47 15.09
C HIS A 112 -7.58 -0.27 14.80
N ASP A 113 -7.47 -1.58 14.57
CA ASP A 113 -8.62 -2.46 14.40
C ASP A 113 -9.53 -2.02 13.23
N VAL A 114 -8.92 -1.77 12.08
CA VAL A 114 -9.64 -1.44 10.83
C VAL A 114 -9.94 -2.73 10.08
N VAL A 115 -11.19 -2.94 9.73
CA VAL A 115 -11.65 -4.07 8.89
C VAL A 115 -12.06 -3.54 7.53
N VAL A 116 -11.48 -4.10 6.47
CA VAL A 116 -11.84 -3.84 5.07
C VAL A 116 -12.23 -5.17 4.45
N GLU A 117 -13.51 -5.34 4.13
CA GLU A 117 -14.01 -6.62 3.65
C GLU A 117 -14.98 -6.50 2.47
N ASN A 118 -14.84 -7.42 1.52
CA ASN A 118 -15.65 -7.51 0.32
C ASN A 118 -15.72 -6.20 -0.48
N CYS A 119 -14.64 -5.42 -0.46
CA CYS A 119 -14.53 -4.15 -1.17
C CYS A 119 -13.88 -4.35 -2.54
N HIS A 120 -14.16 -3.44 -3.47
CA HIS A 120 -13.51 -3.36 -4.77
C HIS A 120 -12.79 -2.02 -4.89
N SER A 121 -11.46 -2.04 -4.95
CA SER A 121 -10.62 -0.84 -5.06
C SER A 121 -9.78 -0.90 -6.33
N HIS A 122 -10.03 0.02 -7.29
CA HIS A 122 -9.46 -0.13 -8.63
C HIS A 122 -9.25 1.17 -9.39
N ASP A 123 -8.36 1.09 -10.38
CA ASP A 123 -8.04 2.19 -11.31
C ASP A 123 -7.50 3.45 -10.61
N HIS A 124 -6.71 3.25 -9.55
CA HIS A 124 -6.06 4.33 -8.83
C HIS A 124 -4.64 4.60 -9.33
N ASN A 125 -4.20 5.86 -9.28
CA ASN A 125 -2.78 6.18 -9.49
C ASN A 125 -1.91 5.79 -8.30
N GLY A 126 -2.49 5.63 -7.14
CA GLY A 126 -1.86 5.18 -5.91
C GLY A 126 -2.20 3.73 -5.55
N LEU A 127 -2.49 3.51 -4.31
CA LEU A 127 -2.59 2.20 -3.68
C LEU A 127 -4.06 1.76 -3.59
N GLY A 128 -4.32 0.47 -3.74
CA GLY A 128 -5.66 -0.06 -3.55
C GLY A 128 -6.09 0.03 -2.09
N LEU A 129 -5.37 -0.66 -1.20
CA LEU A 129 -5.53 -0.58 0.25
C LEU A 129 -4.20 -0.18 0.90
N HIS A 130 -4.26 0.81 1.79
CA HIS A 130 -3.07 1.39 2.42
C HIS A 130 -3.19 1.46 3.94
N PRO A 131 -2.98 0.37 4.67
CA PRO A 131 -2.63 0.45 6.08
C PRO A 131 -1.28 1.16 6.23
N GLY A 132 -1.23 2.26 7.01
CA GLY A 132 0.00 3.04 7.12
C GLY A 132 0.28 3.61 8.51
N SER A 133 1.44 4.20 8.67
CA SER A 133 1.92 5.00 9.82
C SER A 133 1.56 4.43 11.20
N GLY A 134 1.98 3.20 11.49
CA GLY A 134 1.79 2.60 12.81
C GLY A 134 0.40 2.02 13.07
N SER A 135 -0.40 1.84 12.04
CA SER A 135 -1.68 1.15 12.15
C SER A 135 -1.51 -0.27 12.68
N GLN A 136 -2.40 -0.67 13.58
CA GLN A 136 -2.30 -1.97 14.25
C GLN A 136 -3.53 -2.84 13.97
N ARG A 137 -3.29 -4.12 13.78
CA ARG A 137 -4.31 -5.16 13.60
C ARG A 137 -5.32 -4.86 12.46
N PRO A 138 -4.89 -4.32 11.30
CA PRO A 138 -5.81 -4.23 10.18
C PRO A 138 -6.19 -5.62 9.67
N VAL A 139 -7.45 -5.80 9.29
CA VAL A 139 -7.94 -7.00 8.61
C VAL A 139 -8.47 -6.61 7.25
N MET A 140 -7.84 -7.14 6.20
CA MET A 140 -8.23 -6.94 4.80
C MET A 140 -8.60 -8.30 4.22
N ARG A 141 -9.88 -8.56 3.98
CA ARG A 141 -10.35 -9.88 3.53
C ARG A 141 -11.40 -9.82 2.43
N GLY A 142 -11.29 -10.75 1.49
CA GLY A 142 -12.27 -10.91 0.42
C GLY A 142 -12.35 -9.72 -0.53
N ASN A 143 -11.33 -8.86 -0.58
CA ASN A 143 -11.34 -7.67 -1.41
C ASN A 143 -10.81 -7.97 -2.82
N LYS A 144 -11.29 -7.23 -3.81
CA LYS A 144 -10.77 -7.20 -5.17
C LYS A 144 -10.00 -5.91 -5.42
N LEU A 145 -8.74 -6.02 -5.84
CA LEU A 145 -7.81 -4.90 -6.02
C LEU A 145 -7.22 -4.94 -7.42
N GLU A 146 -7.59 -4.01 -8.29
CA GLU A 146 -7.25 -4.07 -9.71
C GLU A 146 -6.64 -2.79 -10.24
N ARG A 147 -5.64 -2.93 -11.09
CA ARG A 147 -5.05 -1.83 -11.88
C ARG A 147 -4.68 -0.60 -11.06
N ASN A 148 -4.15 -0.83 -9.87
CA ASN A 148 -3.56 0.18 -9.01
C ASN A 148 -2.03 0.17 -9.17
N ASN A 149 -1.34 1.17 -8.63
CA ASN A 149 0.12 1.10 -8.50
C ASN A 149 0.51 -0.10 -7.59
N ILE A 150 -0.11 -0.22 -6.42
CA ILE A 150 0.06 -1.39 -5.53
C ILE A 150 -1.32 -1.81 -5.03
N GLY A 151 -1.60 -3.11 -5.06
CA GLY A 151 -2.87 -3.63 -4.55
C GLY A 151 -3.02 -3.41 -3.05
N ILE A 152 -2.16 -4.04 -2.24
CA ILE A 152 -2.10 -3.84 -0.77
C ILE A 152 -0.72 -3.33 -0.40
N PHE A 153 -0.66 -2.22 0.33
CA PHE A 153 0.58 -1.57 0.72
C PHE A 153 0.67 -1.37 2.23
N PHE A 154 1.40 -2.27 2.89
CA PHE A 154 1.78 -2.06 4.29
C PHE A 154 2.91 -1.03 4.36
N CYS A 155 2.75 0.01 5.19
CA CYS A 155 3.76 1.07 5.25
C CYS A 155 3.86 1.76 6.61
N TRP A 156 5.10 1.80 7.15
CA TRP A 156 5.50 2.51 8.36
C TRP A 156 5.01 1.92 9.69
N GLY A 157 5.31 0.67 9.92
CA GLY A 157 5.13 0.04 11.23
C GLY A 157 3.73 -0.52 11.44
N VAL A 158 3.14 -1.02 10.38
CA VAL A 158 1.91 -1.82 10.46
C VAL A 158 2.22 -3.16 11.08
N ARG A 159 1.49 -3.54 12.13
CA ARG A 159 1.75 -4.78 12.85
C ARG A 159 0.48 -5.56 13.09
N HIS A 160 0.67 -6.90 13.18
CA HIS A 160 -0.39 -7.84 13.47
C HIS A 160 -1.56 -7.74 12.50
N GLY A 161 -1.28 -7.31 11.26
CA GLY A 161 -2.26 -7.20 10.19
C GLY A 161 -2.49 -8.54 9.51
N ILE A 162 -3.67 -8.70 8.94
CA ILE A 162 -4.09 -9.87 8.17
C ILE A 162 -4.58 -9.39 6.80
N ALA A 163 -3.96 -9.91 5.73
CA ALA A 163 -4.47 -9.81 4.37
C ALA A 163 -4.83 -11.21 3.91
N GLU A 164 -6.11 -11.51 3.80
CA GLU A 164 -6.57 -12.86 3.49
C GLU A 164 -7.68 -12.92 2.44
N ASN A 165 -7.64 -13.95 1.61
CA ASN A 165 -8.67 -14.21 0.60
C ASN A 165 -8.92 -13.03 -0.35
N ASN A 166 -7.92 -12.18 -0.59
CA ASN A 166 -8.04 -11.06 -1.52
C ASN A 166 -7.61 -11.47 -2.93
N ILE A 167 -8.16 -10.80 -3.93
CA ILE A 167 -7.81 -10.95 -5.33
C ILE A 167 -7.11 -9.68 -5.80
N ASN A 168 -5.81 -9.75 -6.06
CA ASN A 168 -4.98 -8.67 -6.57
C ASN A 168 -4.69 -8.92 -8.05
N ILE A 169 -5.22 -8.10 -8.96
CA ILE A 169 -5.11 -8.32 -10.40
C ILE A 169 -4.51 -7.10 -11.09
N GLU A 170 -3.52 -7.33 -11.95
CA GLU A 170 -2.98 -6.31 -12.86
C GLU A 170 -2.51 -5.02 -12.18
N ASN A 171 -2.21 -5.05 -10.89
CA ASN A 171 -1.52 -3.99 -10.21
C ASN A 171 -0.07 -3.92 -10.68
N ASP A 172 0.63 -2.80 -10.49
CA ASP A 172 2.07 -2.80 -10.75
C ASP A 172 2.79 -3.75 -9.79
N ILE A 173 2.46 -3.69 -8.50
CA ILE A 173 2.85 -4.68 -7.49
C ILE A 173 1.59 -5.20 -6.81
N GLY A 174 1.49 -6.52 -6.62
CA GLY A 174 0.33 -7.10 -5.96
C GLY A 174 0.24 -6.70 -4.48
N ILE A 175 1.21 -7.13 -3.67
CA ILE A 175 1.30 -6.81 -2.23
C ILE A 175 2.71 -6.33 -1.91
N SER A 176 2.82 -5.25 -1.15
CA SER A 176 4.12 -4.70 -0.76
C SER A 176 4.19 -4.44 0.75
N ILE A 177 5.30 -4.85 1.38
CA ILE A 177 5.52 -4.80 2.83
C ILE A 177 6.88 -4.14 3.07
N GLY A 178 6.98 -3.20 4.02
CA GLY A 178 8.26 -2.53 4.31
C GLY A 178 8.25 -1.71 5.59
N HIS A 179 9.32 -0.99 5.87
CA HIS A 179 9.39 0.06 6.89
C HIS A 179 8.85 -0.32 8.28
N ARG A 180 9.36 -1.38 8.91
CA ARG A 180 8.94 -1.91 10.22
C ARG A 180 7.54 -2.52 10.25
N ASP A 181 7.04 -2.94 9.08
CA ASP A 181 5.79 -3.69 9.00
C ASP A 181 6.05 -5.13 9.41
N THR A 182 5.72 -5.48 10.63
CA THR A 182 6.14 -6.75 11.24
C THR A 182 4.96 -7.56 11.76
N ASP A 183 5.17 -8.86 11.86
CA ASP A 183 4.22 -9.76 12.47
C ASP A 183 2.87 -9.82 11.73
N ASN A 184 2.89 -9.58 10.41
CA ASN A 184 1.71 -9.62 9.56
C ASN A 184 1.55 -10.98 8.87
N PHE A 185 0.32 -11.31 8.52
CA PHE A 185 -0.07 -12.53 7.82
C PHE A 185 -0.66 -12.20 6.45
N ILE A 186 -0.10 -12.77 5.41
CA ILE A 186 -0.59 -12.70 4.03
C ILE A 186 -1.04 -14.12 3.65
N LEU A 187 -2.35 -14.38 3.70
CA LEU A 187 -2.92 -15.71 3.66
C LEU A 187 -3.90 -15.88 2.50
N ASN A 188 -3.75 -16.96 1.75
CA ASN A 188 -4.75 -17.40 0.77
C ASN A 188 -5.21 -16.30 -0.20
N ASN A 189 -4.29 -15.44 -0.65
CA ASN A 189 -4.60 -14.41 -1.64
C ASN A 189 -4.27 -14.89 -3.05
N ASP A 190 -5.03 -14.44 -4.03
CA ASP A 190 -4.68 -14.49 -5.44
C ASP A 190 -3.93 -13.21 -5.83
N VAL A 191 -2.72 -13.35 -6.36
CA VAL A 191 -1.90 -12.25 -6.89
C VAL A 191 -1.60 -12.56 -8.35
N LEU A 192 -2.34 -11.94 -9.23
CA LEU A 192 -2.42 -12.33 -10.63
C LEU A 192 -1.94 -11.22 -11.55
N ARG A 193 -1.04 -11.55 -12.46
CA ARG A 193 -0.57 -10.67 -13.54
C ARG A 193 -0.09 -9.29 -13.06
N SER A 194 0.58 -9.24 -11.92
CA SER A 194 1.24 -8.02 -11.45
C SER A 194 2.32 -7.60 -12.45
N LYS A 195 2.40 -6.32 -12.81
CA LYS A 195 3.26 -5.86 -13.91
C LYS A 195 4.75 -5.82 -13.55
N LYS A 196 5.09 -5.63 -12.27
CA LYS A 196 6.48 -5.53 -11.77
C LYS A 196 6.85 -6.65 -10.81
N GLY A 197 6.00 -6.96 -9.85
CA GLY A 197 6.26 -8.01 -8.86
C GLY A 197 5.00 -8.47 -8.15
N GLY A 198 5.00 -9.72 -7.69
CA GLY A 198 3.85 -10.29 -6.98
C GLY A 198 3.76 -9.80 -5.54
N ILE A 199 4.60 -10.35 -4.65
CA ILE A 199 4.72 -9.94 -3.24
C ILE A 199 6.13 -9.44 -3.00
N VAL A 200 6.27 -8.19 -2.54
CA VAL A 200 7.57 -7.51 -2.43
C VAL A 200 7.80 -7.02 -1.01
N PHE A 201 8.85 -7.54 -0.39
CA PHE A 201 9.38 -7.01 0.86
C PHE A 201 10.42 -5.93 0.54
N ARG A 202 10.09 -4.68 0.83
CA ARG A 202 10.95 -3.54 0.51
C ARG A 202 12.11 -3.43 1.50
N PRO A 203 13.36 -3.31 1.00
CA PRO A 203 14.51 -3.05 1.86
C PRO A 203 14.39 -1.70 2.56
N ASP A 204 14.89 -1.61 3.78
CA ASP A 204 14.98 -0.36 4.52
C ASP A 204 16.30 -0.28 5.29
N ASN A 205 17.14 0.69 4.93
CA ASN A 205 18.48 0.88 5.48
C ASN A 205 18.57 2.02 6.51
N ARG A 206 17.43 2.58 6.94
CA ARG A 206 17.38 3.72 7.88
C ARG A 206 17.70 3.35 9.31
N GLY A 207 17.78 2.10 9.65
CA GLY A 207 18.14 1.62 11.00
C GLY A 207 18.10 0.10 11.13
N LYS A 208 18.68 -0.40 12.20
CA LYS A 208 18.87 -1.84 12.44
C LYS A 208 17.58 -2.67 12.36
N ASP A 209 16.47 -2.12 12.81
CA ASP A 209 15.19 -2.82 12.89
C ASP A 209 14.08 -2.16 12.04
N PHE A 210 14.47 -1.49 10.96
CA PHE A 210 13.53 -0.85 10.04
C PHE A 210 12.96 -1.79 8.96
N GLY A 211 13.49 -2.98 8.82
CA GLY A 211 13.00 -3.98 7.87
C GLY A 211 11.65 -4.58 8.27
N PRO A 212 10.92 -5.15 7.32
CA PRO A 212 9.66 -5.87 7.54
C PRO A 212 9.92 -7.30 8.03
N HIS A 213 10.24 -7.46 9.29
CA HIS A 213 10.58 -8.74 9.90
C HIS A 213 9.36 -9.56 10.33
N ARG A 214 9.55 -10.88 10.56
CA ARG A 214 8.58 -11.80 11.16
C ARG A 214 7.22 -11.82 10.47
N ASN A 215 7.20 -11.70 9.14
CA ASN A 215 5.98 -11.83 8.38
C ASN A 215 5.80 -13.24 7.80
N ARG A 216 4.58 -13.65 7.60
CA ARG A 216 4.23 -14.95 7.04
C ARG A 216 3.40 -14.78 5.78
N VAL A 217 3.81 -15.48 4.72
CA VAL A 217 3.14 -15.54 3.42
C VAL A 217 2.75 -16.97 3.17
N GLU A 218 1.48 -17.32 3.29
CA GLU A 218 1.04 -18.70 3.27
C GLU A 218 -0.15 -18.94 2.34
N LYS A 219 -0.12 -20.05 1.62
CA LYS A 219 -1.21 -20.52 0.77
C LYS A 219 -1.67 -19.52 -0.31
N ASN A 220 -0.82 -18.58 -0.71
CA ASN A 220 -1.18 -17.63 -1.77
C ASN A 220 -0.91 -18.24 -3.14
N ARG A 221 -1.66 -17.79 -4.14
CA ARG A 221 -1.44 -18.08 -5.56
C ARG A 221 -0.85 -16.83 -6.22
N ILE A 222 0.39 -16.90 -6.64
CA ILE A 222 1.14 -15.79 -7.26
C ILE A 222 1.43 -16.22 -8.70
N ILE A 223 0.65 -15.71 -9.65
CA ILE A 223 0.65 -16.17 -11.02
C ILE A 223 1.03 -15.02 -11.97
N ASP A 224 1.99 -15.29 -12.85
CA ASP A 224 2.37 -14.39 -13.96
C ASP A 224 2.79 -12.99 -13.51
N SER A 225 3.67 -12.90 -12.53
CA SER A 225 4.21 -11.63 -12.02
C SER A 225 5.36 -11.11 -12.88
N GLY A 226 5.35 -9.78 -13.16
CA GLY A 226 6.33 -9.08 -13.98
C GLY A 226 6.01 -9.13 -15.48
N ASN A 227 6.59 -8.19 -16.24
CA ASN A 227 6.50 -8.18 -17.71
C ASN A 227 7.59 -9.12 -18.30
N GLU A 228 8.67 -8.61 -18.87
CA GLU A 228 9.79 -9.42 -19.36
C GLU A 228 10.69 -9.93 -18.24
N ALA A 229 10.91 -9.08 -17.23
CA ALA A 229 11.56 -9.40 -15.98
C ALA A 229 10.59 -9.16 -14.83
N GLY A 230 10.65 -9.95 -13.79
CA GLY A 230 9.80 -9.79 -12.61
C GLY A 230 10.01 -10.91 -11.62
N ILE A 231 9.51 -10.71 -10.42
CA ILE A 231 9.72 -11.63 -9.32
C ILE A 231 8.36 -11.96 -8.69
N GLY A 232 8.09 -13.26 -8.53
CA GLY A 232 6.88 -13.71 -7.84
C GLY A 232 6.87 -13.25 -6.39
N VAL A 233 7.90 -13.61 -5.62
CA VAL A 233 8.11 -13.14 -4.24
C VAL A 233 9.53 -12.62 -4.08
N GLU A 234 9.69 -11.38 -3.65
CA GLU A 234 10.98 -10.74 -3.43
C GLU A 234 11.21 -10.43 -1.96
N VAL A 235 12.34 -10.90 -1.42
CA VAL A 235 12.79 -10.61 -0.04
C VAL A 235 14.24 -10.14 -0.12
N ARG A 236 14.48 -8.82 -0.07
CA ARG A 236 15.83 -8.24 -0.16
C ARG A 236 16.11 -7.19 0.92
N GLY A 237 17.39 -7.04 1.26
CA GLY A 237 17.88 -6.13 2.28
C GLY A 237 17.91 -6.77 3.67
N ASN A 238 18.19 -5.97 4.69
CA ASN A 238 18.29 -6.46 6.06
C ASN A 238 16.93 -6.86 6.65
N ILE A 239 16.41 -8.00 6.18
CA ILE A 239 15.11 -8.57 6.56
C ILE A 239 15.35 -9.94 7.18
N ARG A 240 14.59 -10.29 8.22
CA ARG A 240 14.73 -11.58 8.93
C ARG A 240 13.41 -12.20 9.31
N ASP A 241 13.45 -13.49 9.57
CA ASP A 241 12.32 -14.28 10.09
C ASP A 241 11.11 -14.26 9.15
N ILE A 242 11.33 -14.47 7.85
CA ILE A 242 10.24 -14.56 6.87
C ILE A 242 9.90 -16.02 6.59
N THR A 243 8.62 -16.34 6.64
CA THR A 243 8.13 -17.67 6.27
C THR A 243 7.28 -17.59 5.02
N LEU A 244 7.71 -18.28 3.97
CA LEU A 244 6.92 -18.53 2.76
C LEU A 244 6.49 -19.99 2.80
N LYS A 245 5.18 -20.29 2.96
CA LYS A 245 4.70 -21.66 3.17
C LYS A 245 3.50 -21.99 2.28
N ALA A 246 3.57 -23.14 1.62
CA ALA A 246 2.49 -23.70 0.84
C ALA A 246 1.92 -22.75 -0.23
N ASN A 247 2.74 -21.84 -0.78
CA ASN A 247 2.33 -20.95 -1.85
C ASN A 247 2.45 -21.63 -3.22
N GLU A 248 1.55 -21.34 -4.14
CA GLU A 248 1.68 -21.64 -5.57
C GLU A 248 2.24 -20.40 -6.28
N ILE A 249 3.46 -20.50 -6.79
CA ILE A 249 4.14 -19.42 -7.51
C ILE A 249 4.39 -19.94 -8.93
N ARG A 250 3.72 -19.37 -9.92
CA ARG A 250 3.74 -19.94 -11.26
C ARG A 250 3.86 -18.89 -12.36
N GLU A 251 4.64 -19.25 -13.41
CA GLU A 251 4.75 -18.52 -14.65
C GLU A 251 4.21 -19.37 -15.79
N THR A 252 3.22 -18.88 -16.52
CA THR A 252 2.56 -19.60 -17.61
C THR A 252 2.88 -19.05 -19.00
N ARG A 253 3.48 -17.86 -19.08
CA ARG A 253 3.74 -17.12 -20.33
C ARG A 253 5.11 -17.41 -20.95
N GLY A 254 5.90 -18.28 -20.32
CA GLY A 254 7.30 -18.53 -20.65
C GLY A 254 8.24 -17.81 -19.68
N ALA A 255 9.34 -18.47 -19.35
CA ALA A 255 10.20 -18.07 -18.23
C ALA A 255 10.90 -16.71 -18.42
N GLN A 256 11.41 -16.42 -19.63
CA GLN A 256 12.22 -15.24 -19.93
C GLN A 256 13.25 -14.93 -18.81
N GLN A 257 13.24 -13.72 -18.24
CA GLN A 257 14.10 -13.34 -17.12
C GLN A 257 13.36 -13.33 -15.78
N ARG A 258 12.15 -13.89 -15.72
CA ARG A 258 11.35 -13.90 -14.50
C ARG A 258 11.85 -14.94 -13.49
N VAL A 259 11.71 -14.62 -12.20
CA VAL A 259 12.16 -15.44 -11.07
C VAL A 259 10.96 -15.74 -10.16
N GLY A 260 10.84 -16.98 -9.69
CA GLY A 260 9.77 -17.35 -8.76
C GLY A 260 9.94 -16.68 -7.39
N VAL A 261 11.06 -16.96 -6.72
CA VAL A 261 11.40 -16.36 -5.42
C VAL A 261 12.82 -15.82 -5.46
N HIS A 262 13.00 -14.58 -5.03
CA HIS A 262 14.32 -13.96 -4.88
C HIS A 262 14.59 -13.63 -3.41
N VAL A 263 15.69 -14.16 -2.88
CA VAL A 263 16.17 -13.94 -1.50
C VAL A 263 17.53 -13.27 -1.58
N GLY A 264 17.62 -12.03 -1.15
CA GLY A 264 18.85 -11.22 -1.20
C GLY A 264 19.87 -11.61 -0.13
N GLU A 265 21.14 -11.25 -0.33
CA GLU A 265 22.30 -11.63 0.48
C GLU A 265 22.25 -11.16 1.94
N GLU A 266 21.62 -10.02 2.20
CA GLU A 266 21.52 -9.43 3.55
C GLU A 266 20.41 -10.04 4.40
N THR A 267 19.57 -10.91 3.82
CA THR A 267 18.44 -11.52 4.53
C THR A 267 18.90 -12.60 5.51
N LYS A 268 18.10 -12.82 6.58
CA LYS A 268 18.34 -13.89 7.56
C LYS A 268 17.06 -14.66 7.80
N ASP A 269 17.18 -15.96 8.02
CA ASP A 269 16.09 -16.85 8.43
C ASP A 269 14.85 -16.76 7.52
N VAL A 270 15.07 -16.77 6.19
CA VAL A 270 14.02 -16.89 5.19
C VAL A 270 13.73 -18.37 4.92
N LYS A 271 12.57 -18.83 5.37
CA LYS A 271 12.12 -20.22 5.26
C LYS A 271 11.18 -20.39 4.07
N LEU A 272 11.52 -21.33 3.19
CA LEU A 272 10.66 -21.77 2.09
C LEU A 272 10.16 -23.18 2.42
N ILE A 273 8.87 -23.33 2.71
CA ILE A 273 8.28 -24.59 3.18
C ILE A 273 7.14 -24.97 2.26
N ASP A 274 7.22 -26.13 1.64
CA ASP A 274 6.15 -26.74 0.81
C ASP A 274 5.59 -25.81 -0.29
N ASN A 275 6.40 -24.88 -0.81
CA ASN A 275 5.96 -24.01 -1.91
C ASN A 275 6.08 -24.74 -3.25
N LYS A 276 5.07 -24.59 -4.10
CA LYS A 276 5.07 -25.05 -5.47
C LYS A 276 5.50 -23.91 -6.39
N ILE A 277 6.72 -24.00 -6.99
CA ILE A 277 7.31 -22.94 -7.81
C ILE A 277 7.58 -23.50 -9.20
N GLU A 278 6.83 -23.07 -10.20
CA GLU A 278 6.81 -23.69 -11.52
C GLU A 278 6.85 -22.68 -12.67
N GLY A 279 7.37 -23.10 -13.82
CA GLY A 279 7.37 -22.32 -15.06
C GLY A 279 8.50 -21.32 -15.20
N PHE A 280 9.38 -21.19 -14.21
CA PHE A 280 10.54 -20.29 -14.23
C PHE A 280 11.81 -21.02 -14.69
N LYS A 281 12.69 -20.29 -15.42
CA LYS A 281 14.05 -20.79 -15.71
C LYS A 281 14.85 -20.92 -14.40
N THR A 282 14.67 -19.99 -13.49
CA THR A 282 15.27 -19.99 -12.16
C THR A 282 14.17 -19.86 -11.10
N PRO A 283 13.67 -20.99 -10.57
CA PRO A 283 12.57 -20.96 -9.60
C PRO A 283 12.91 -20.17 -8.35
N VAL A 284 14.14 -20.35 -7.82
CA VAL A 284 14.60 -19.65 -6.59
C VAL A 284 16.01 -19.11 -6.81
N VAL A 285 16.18 -17.83 -6.58
CA VAL A 285 17.48 -17.17 -6.46
C VAL A 285 17.75 -16.90 -4.98
N ARG A 286 18.92 -17.35 -4.49
CA ARG A 286 19.47 -16.96 -3.20
C ARG A 286 20.82 -16.33 -3.45
N GLU A 287 20.93 -15.03 -3.21
CA GLU A 287 22.23 -14.35 -3.27
C GLU A 287 23.09 -14.85 -2.10
N LYS A 288 24.39 -15.06 -2.37
CA LYS A 288 25.37 -15.44 -1.37
C LYS A 288 26.18 -14.19 -1.01
N LYS A 289 26.53 -14.07 0.28
CA LYS A 289 27.50 -13.08 0.74
C LYS A 289 28.86 -13.30 0.12
#